data_baeaebad976348320923dd17649caea6
#
_entry.id   baeaebad976348320923dd17649caea6
#
_cell.length_a   1.000
_cell.length_b   1.000
_cell.length_c   1.000
_cell.angle_alpha   90.00
_cell.angle_beta   90.00
_cell.angle_gamma   90.00
#
_symmetry.space_group_name_H-M   'P 1'
#
loop_
_entity.id
_entity.type
_entity.pdbx_description
1 polymer ?
#
loop_
_entity_poly.entity_id
_entity_poly.type
_entity_poly.pdbx_seq_one_letter_code
_entity_poly.pdbx_strand_id
1 'polypeptide(L)'
;LRRSRGLGDVYKRQVITIYNLIISTSVSSYDLEQRYLAKEVANNHIALLNTIEKPLRTGNRSGEMIMGGQNWVWDEEIYDTSNEDFFEYEVSIKLQGQDKYIYSIKGYLIK
;
A
#
# COMPACT_ATOMS: atom_id res chain seq x y z
N LEU A 1 -30.62 -4.89 -7.15
CA LEU A 1 -30.36 -4.84 -7.10
C LEU A 1 -30.43 -5.09 -6.82
N ARG A 2 -30.35 -5.36 -6.61
CA ARG A 2 -30.20 -5.36 -6.31
C ARG A 2 -29.99 -5.74 -6.17
N ARG A 3 -29.78 -6.06 -5.96
CA ARG A 3 -29.45 -6.13 -5.73
C ARG A 3 -29.25 -6.46 -5.54
N SER A 4 -29.16 -6.85 -5.31
CA SER A 4 -28.82 -6.79 -5.25
C SER A 4 -28.83 -7.16 -4.65
N ARG A 5 -28.84 -7.67 -4.35
CA ARG A 5 -28.59 -7.64 -4.00
C ARG A 5 -28.32 -8.08 -3.87
N GLY A 6 -28.30 -8.56 -3.74
CA GLY A 6 -27.78 -8.57 -3.80
C GLY A 6 -27.26 -8.60 -3.71
N LEU A 7 -26.99 -8.45 -3.60
CA LEU A 7 -26.23 -8.08 -3.66
C LEU A 7 -25.96 -7.90 -3.10
N GLY A 8 -25.79 -7.97 -2.80
CA GLY A 8 -25.17 -7.47 -2.47
C GLY A 8 -24.89 -7.88 -1.81
N ASP A 9 -24.85 -8.08 -1.61
CA ASP A 9 -24.32 -8.20 -1.33
C ASP A 9 -23.81 -8.70 -1.40
N VAL A 10 -23.86 -9.00 -1.49
CA VAL A 10 -23.31 -9.01 -1.91
C VAL A 10 -22.83 -8.83 -2.13
N TYR A 11 -22.41 -8.61 -2.08
CA TYR A 11 -21.82 -7.96 -2.31
C TYR A 11 -21.59 -7.62 -1.93
N LYS A 12 -21.59 -7.59 -1.71
CA LYS A 12 -21.19 -7.15 -1.24
C LYS A 12 -20.67 -7.32 -1.20
N ARG A 13 -20.59 -7.71 -1.81
CA ARG A 13 -19.98 -7.84 -1.99
C ARG A 13 -19.28 -7.92 -1.71
N GLN A 14 -19.80 -8.54 -1.90
CA GLN A 14 -18.76 -8.30 -1.22
C GLN A 14 -17.84 -7.28 -1.62
N VAL A 15 -18.01 -6.14 -1.27
CA VAL A 15 -17.16 -5.02 -1.51
C VAL A 15 -16.06 -5.04 -0.46
N ILE A 16 -14.80 -5.03 -0.90
CA ILE A 16 -13.68 -4.86 -0.01
C ILE A 16 -13.53 -3.36 0.21
N THR A 17 -13.72 -2.92 1.44
CA THR A 17 -13.50 -1.52 1.79
C THR A 17 -12.08 -1.35 2.30
N ILE A 18 -11.33 -0.51 1.62
CA ILE A 18 -9.95 -0.21 1.99
C ILE A 18 -9.94 1.09 2.77
N TYR A 19 -9.60 1.01 4.06
CA TYR A 19 -9.44 2.18 4.91
C TYR A 19 -7.97 2.55 4.92
N ASN A 20 -7.64 3.60 4.22
CA ASN A 20 -6.26 4.02 4.05
C ASN A 20 -6.13 5.49 4.45
N LEU A 21 -5.69 5.70 5.68
CA LEU A 21 -5.49 7.04 6.21
C LEU A 21 -4.05 7.45 5.94
N ILE A 22 -3.87 8.35 5.00
CA ILE A 22 -2.56 8.82 4.58
C ILE A 22 -2.10 9.95 5.49
N ILE A 23 -0.92 9.79 6.12
CA ILE A 23 -0.32 10.81 6.97
C ILE A 23 0.59 11.71 6.14
N SER A 24 1.41 11.12 5.30
CA SER A 24 2.34 11.89 4.48
C SER A 24 2.76 11.11 3.24
N THR A 25 3.18 11.85 2.23
CA THR A 25 3.68 11.29 0.97
C THR A 25 4.93 12.07 0.58
N SER A 26 5.95 11.36 0.14
CA SER A 26 7.18 11.97 -0.35
C SER A 26 7.49 11.43 -1.73
N VAL A 27 7.73 12.33 -2.69
CA VAL A 27 8.01 11.99 -4.08
C VAL A 27 9.26 12.71 -4.50
N SER A 28 10.23 11.99 -5.05
CA SER A 28 11.48 12.59 -5.49
C SER A 28 11.34 13.17 -6.89
N SER A 29 12.41 13.87 -7.36
CA SER A 29 12.40 14.57 -8.65
C SER A 29 12.75 13.66 -9.82
N TYR A 30 12.09 12.53 -9.94
CA TYR A 30 12.19 11.67 -11.12
C TYR A 30 11.16 12.14 -12.15
N ASP A 31 11.26 11.60 -13.38
CA ASP A 31 10.31 11.98 -14.40
C ASP A 31 8.90 11.52 -14.07
N LEU A 32 7.93 12.06 -14.78
CA LEU A 32 6.52 11.85 -14.47
C LEU A 32 6.12 10.37 -14.56
N GLU A 33 6.65 9.68 -15.57
CA GLU A 33 6.30 8.27 -15.75
C GLU A 33 6.79 7.42 -14.59
N GLN A 34 8.02 7.61 -14.15
CA GLN A 34 8.57 6.84 -13.04
C GLN A 34 7.87 7.15 -11.73
N ARG A 35 7.51 8.42 -11.50
CA ARG A 35 6.75 8.79 -10.31
C ARG A 35 5.38 8.14 -10.31
N TYR A 36 4.73 8.09 -11.48
CA TYR A 36 3.43 7.45 -11.60
C TYR A 36 3.53 5.95 -11.31
N LEU A 37 4.52 5.28 -11.92
CA LEU A 37 4.68 3.84 -11.72
C LEU A 37 5.02 3.50 -10.27
N ALA A 38 5.87 4.28 -9.63
CA ALA A 38 6.21 4.08 -8.23
C ALA A 38 4.97 4.20 -7.35
N LYS A 39 4.13 5.18 -7.63
CA LYS A 39 2.87 5.37 -6.90
C LYS A 39 1.95 4.17 -7.09
N GLU A 40 1.88 3.62 -8.31
CA GLU A 40 1.05 2.45 -8.57
C GLU A 40 1.54 1.23 -7.80
N VAL A 41 2.86 1.03 -7.73
CA VAL A 41 3.44 -0.04 -6.94
C VAL A 41 3.05 0.11 -5.47
N ALA A 42 3.19 1.32 -4.95
CA ALA A 42 2.83 1.60 -3.55
C ALA A 42 1.34 1.33 -3.30
N ASN A 43 0.48 1.80 -4.19
CA ASN A 43 -0.97 1.61 -4.03
C ASN A 43 -1.34 0.14 -4.06
N ASN A 44 -0.74 -0.65 -4.95
CA ASN A 44 -1.00 -2.09 -5.00
C ASN A 44 -0.56 -2.76 -3.71
N HIS A 45 0.60 -2.38 -3.18
CA HIS A 45 1.09 -2.98 -1.95
C HIS A 45 0.20 -2.61 -0.76
N ILE A 46 -0.24 -1.37 -0.68
CA ILE A 46 -1.12 -0.92 0.39
C ILE A 46 -2.47 -1.64 0.32
N ALA A 47 -2.98 -1.87 -0.88
CA ALA A 47 -4.21 -2.63 -1.04
C ALA A 47 -4.06 -4.05 -0.49
N LEU A 48 -2.91 -4.69 -0.73
CA LEU A 48 -2.64 -6.02 -0.17
C LEU A 48 -2.58 -5.98 1.35
N LEU A 49 -1.94 -4.96 1.92
CA LEU A 49 -1.87 -4.80 3.37
C LEU A 49 -3.25 -4.66 4.00
N ASN A 50 -4.18 -4.02 3.31
CA ASN A 50 -5.54 -3.82 3.82
C ASN A 50 -6.43 -5.03 3.63
N THR A 51 -6.02 -6.01 2.85
CA THR A 51 -6.87 -7.14 2.49
C THR A 51 -6.21 -8.49 2.76
N ILE A 52 -5.40 -8.96 1.82
CA ILE A 52 -4.87 -10.33 1.84
C ILE A 52 -3.68 -10.48 2.78
N GLU A 53 -2.81 -9.49 2.81
CA GLU A 53 -1.56 -9.56 3.56
C GLU A 53 -1.56 -8.65 4.78
N LYS A 54 -2.69 -8.56 5.44
CA LYS A 54 -2.83 -7.72 6.61
C LYS A 54 -1.84 -8.16 7.69
N PRO A 55 -1.00 -7.23 8.21
CA PRO A 55 0.01 -7.60 9.19
C PRO A 55 -0.63 -7.95 10.53
N LEU A 56 -0.01 -8.90 11.23
CA LEU A 56 -0.44 -9.32 12.55
C LEU A 56 0.38 -8.66 13.65
N ARG A 57 1.53 -8.08 13.31
CA ARG A 57 2.45 -7.48 14.26
C ARG A 57 3.38 -6.51 13.54
N THR A 58 4.12 -5.75 14.33
CA THR A 58 5.12 -4.83 13.80
C THR A 58 6.27 -5.60 13.14
N GLY A 59 6.98 -4.95 12.25
CA GLY A 59 8.13 -5.54 11.58
C GLY A 59 8.42 -4.86 10.26
N ASN A 60 9.45 -5.39 9.60
CA ASN A 60 9.90 -4.90 8.30
C ASN A 60 9.82 -6.02 7.28
N ARG A 61 9.41 -5.66 6.06
CA ARG A 61 9.46 -6.59 4.93
C ARG A 61 9.92 -5.84 3.71
N SER A 62 10.48 -6.59 2.77
CA SER A 62 10.86 -6.06 1.46
C SER A 62 10.48 -7.07 0.39
N GLY A 63 10.23 -6.58 -0.81
CA GLY A 63 9.92 -7.45 -1.92
C GLY A 63 10.06 -6.71 -3.22
N GLU A 64 9.69 -7.39 -4.30
CA GLU A 64 9.82 -6.87 -5.65
C GLU A 64 8.51 -6.99 -6.38
N MET A 65 8.33 -6.10 -7.35
CA MET A 65 7.14 -6.07 -8.20
C MET A 65 7.52 -5.56 -9.56
N ILE A 66 6.94 -6.15 -10.61
CA ILE A 66 7.12 -5.66 -11.97
C ILE A 66 5.97 -4.71 -12.28
N MET A 67 6.30 -3.51 -12.75
CA MET A 67 5.30 -2.52 -13.12
C MET A 67 5.87 -1.70 -14.29
N GLY A 68 5.09 -1.61 -15.36
CA GLY A 68 5.53 -0.88 -16.55
C GLY A 68 6.79 -1.46 -17.19
N GLY A 69 6.99 -2.77 -17.11
CA GLY A 69 8.16 -3.43 -17.68
C GLY A 69 9.44 -3.24 -16.88
N GLN A 70 9.36 -2.67 -15.68
CA GLN A 70 10.52 -2.43 -14.83
C GLN A 70 10.36 -3.18 -13.51
N ASN A 71 11.50 -3.50 -12.89
CA ASN A 71 11.51 -4.16 -11.59
C ASN A 71 11.58 -3.10 -10.50
N TRP A 72 10.64 -3.16 -9.57
CA TRP A 72 10.53 -2.22 -8.46
C TRP A 72 10.77 -2.95 -7.15
N VAL A 73 11.37 -2.26 -6.20
CA VAL A 73 11.55 -2.77 -4.85
C VAL A 73 10.67 -1.95 -3.93
N TRP A 74 9.87 -2.67 -3.12
CA TRP A 74 9.12 -2.02 -2.06
C TRP A 74 9.69 -2.42 -0.71
N ASP A 75 9.80 -1.45 0.18
CA ASP A 75 10.21 -1.65 1.56
C ASP A 75 9.05 -1.23 2.45
N GLU A 76 8.70 -2.09 3.38
CA GLU A 76 7.54 -1.87 4.24
C GLU A 76 7.97 -1.90 5.70
N GLU A 77 7.49 -0.94 6.47
CA GLU A 77 7.63 -0.96 7.93
C GLU A 77 6.28 -0.81 8.57
N ILE A 78 6.03 -1.64 9.59
CA ILE A 78 4.79 -1.61 10.36
C ILE A 78 5.15 -1.27 11.78
N TYR A 79 4.53 -0.23 12.32
CA TYR A 79 4.78 0.28 13.67
C TYR A 79 3.51 0.19 14.51
N ASP A 80 3.70 0.03 15.81
CA ASP A 80 2.60 0.20 16.75
C ASP A 80 2.28 1.67 16.91
N THR A 81 1.02 1.95 17.26
CA THR A 81 0.59 3.30 17.61
C THR A 81 0.10 3.29 19.06
N SER A 82 -0.20 4.47 19.59
CA SER A 82 -0.81 4.57 20.91
C SER A 82 -2.25 4.07 20.94
N ASN A 83 -2.86 3.87 19.77
CA ASN A 83 -4.22 3.35 19.65
C ASN A 83 -4.15 1.85 19.33
N GLU A 84 -4.79 1.03 20.16
CA GLU A 84 -4.74 -0.43 20.00
C GLU A 84 -5.40 -0.93 18.72
N ASP A 85 -6.23 -0.12 18.09
CA ASP A 85 -6.96 -0.53 16.89
C ASP A 85 -6.18 -0.28 15.60
N PHE A 86 -5.02 0.36 15.67
CA PHE A 86 -4.28 0.77 14.47
C PHE A 86 -2.81 0.39 14.53
N PHE A 87 -2.29 0.02 13.38
CA PHE A 87 -0.86 0.08 13.07
C PHE A 87 -0.60 1.32 12.23
N GLU A 88 0.64 1.79 12.27
CA GLU A 88 1.13 2.76 11.30
C GLU A 88 2.00 2.03 10.30
N TYR A 89 1.87 2.36 9.02
CA TYR A 89 2.74 1.77 8.00
C TYR A 89 3.55 2.85 7.30
N GLU A 90 4.71 2.43 6.80
CA GLU A 90 5.50 3.23 5.88
C GLU A 90 5.93 2.32 4.73
N VAL A 91 5.59 2.71 3.50
CA VAL A 91 5.96 1.97 2.29
C VAL A 91 6.81 2.88 1.43
N SER A 92 7.99 2.41 1.07
CA SER A 92 8.94 3.16 0.25
C SER A 92 9.25 2.36 -1.00
N ILE A 93 9.30 3.03 -2.15
CA ILE A 93 9.42 2.40 -3.45
C ILE A 93 10.65 2.93 -4.16
N LYS A 94 11.44 2.03 -4.72
CA LYS A 94 12.60 2.41 -5.54
C LYS A 94 12.72 1.42 -6.70
N LEU A 95 13.49 1.81 -7.71
CA LEU A 95 13.85 0.90 -8.79
C LEU A 95 14.91 -0.07 -8.30
N GLN A 96 14.86 -1.30 -8.77
CA GLN A 96 15.88 -2.30 -8.43
C GLN A 96 17.25 -1.80 -8.90
N GLY A 97 18.24 -1.92 -8.01
CA GLY A 97 19.59 -1.47 -8.30
C GLY A 97 19.86 -0.01 -7.99
N GLN A 98 18.84 0.74 -7.59
CA GLN A 98 19.00 2.14 -7.19
C GLN A 98 18.93 2.24 -5.66
N ASP A 99 19.67 3.19 -5.11
CA ASP A 99 19.69 3.38 -3.65
C ASP A 99 18.62 4.37 -3.18
N LYS A 100 18.16 5.23 -4.09
CA LYS A 100 17.27 6.33 -3.73
C LYS A 100 15.82 5.95 -3.96
N TYR A 101 14.99 6.20 -2.96
CA TYR A 101 13.56 5.97 -3.10
C TYR A 101 12.92 7.05 -3.97
N ILE A 102 11.98 6.63 -4.81
CA ILE A 102 11.26 7.53 -5.69
C ILE A 102 9.97 8.00 -5.03
N TYR A 103 9.34 7.13 -4.23
CA TYR A 103 8.05 7.43 -3.63
C TYR A 103 7.99 6.79 -2.25
N SER A 104 7.43 7.51 -1.29
CA SER A 104 7.26 6.98 0.07
C SER A 104 5.93 7.49 0.61
N ILE A 105 5.23 6.64 1.32
CA ILE A 105 3.91 6.99 1.87
C ILE A 105 3.76 6.39 3.26
N LYS A 106 3.18 7.17 4.16
CA LYS A 106 2.84 6.74 5.51
C LYS A 106 1.34 6.82 5.72
N GLY A 107 0.82 5.89 6.49
CA GLY A 107 -0.59 5.91 6.82
C GLY A 107 -0.89 4.97 7.97
N TYR A 108 -2.16 4.77 8.24
CA TYR A 108 -2.63 3.87 9.29
C TYR A 108 -3.34 2.68 8.69
N LEU A 109 -3.20 1.53 9.36
CA LEU A 109 -3.95 0.32 9.03
C LEU A 109 -4.80 -0.04 10.24
N ILE A 110 -6.03 -0.46 9.97
CA ILE A 110 -6.91 -0.98 11.02
C ILE A 110 -6.48 -2.42 11.31
N LYS A 111 -6.26 -2.73 12.59
CA LYS A 111 -5.86 -4.08 13.01
C LYS A 111 -6.95 -5.14 12.78
#